data_3f1544d05f06e29fa74de74caa9a9c4d
#
_entry.id   3f1544d05f06e29fa74de74caa9a9c4d
#
_cell.length_a   1.000
_cell.length_b   1.000
_cell.length_c   1.000
_cell.angle_alpha   90.00
_cell.angle_beta   90.00
_cell.angle_gamma   90.00
#
_symmetry.space_group_name_H-M   'P 1'
#
loop_
_entity.id
_entity.type
_entity.pdbx_description
1 polymer ?
#
loop_
_entity_poly.entity_id
_entity_poly.type
_entity_poly.pdbx_seq_one_letter_code
_entity_poly.pdbx_strand_id
1 'polypeptide(L)'
;MVKIIMHGCNGHMGQVISGLVEKDPDAEIVAGIDVADQGKNSYPVYTNMEECQVEADALIDFSSAKATDALLAYCEKRKLPIVLCTTGLSEEQLAKVEETSENVAVLKSANMSLGINTLMKLLQDAAKVLATAGFDMEIVEKHHRLKLDAPSGTALALADSINEAMDNQYHYIYDR
;
A
#
# COMPACT_ATOMS: atom_id res chain seq x y z
N MET A 1 7.33 -10.85 19.79
CA MET A 1 7.80 -10.88 18.39
C MET A 1 6.58 -11.01 17.51
N VAL A 2 6.36 -10.05 16.61
CA VAL A 2 5.20 -10.00 15.69
C VAL A 2 5.46 -10.94 14.52
N LYS A 3 4.53 -11.86 14.26
CA LYS A 3 4.61 -12.83 13.17
C LYS A 3 3.92 -12.28 11.92
N ILE A 4 4.65 -12.21 10.82
CA ILE A 4 4.21 -11.56 9.58
C ILE A 4 4.13 -12.60 8.45
N ILE A 5 3.03 -12.56 7.69
CA ILE A 5 2.96 -13.16 6.35
C ILE A 5 3.28 -12.07 5.33
N MET A 6 4.27 -12.29 4.47
CA MET A 6 4.66 -11.35 3.43
C MET A 6 4.06 -11.76 2.07
N HIS A 7 3.06 -11.02 1.58
CA HIS A 7 2.48 -11.23 0.25
C HIS A 7 3.20 -10.37 -0.79
N GLY A 8 3.62 -10.97 -1.90
CA GLY A 8 4.53 -10.36 -2.87
C GLY A 8 5.99 -10.41 -2.41
N CYS A 9 6.36 -11.47 -1.68
CA CYS A 9 7.65 -11.61 -1.00
C CYS A 9 8.86 -11.62 -1.95
N ASN A 10 8.71 -12.04 -3.21
CA ASN A 10 9.79 -12.06 -4.19
C ASN A 10 9.94 -10.75 -4.98
N GLY A 11 8.95 -9.85 -4.84
CA GLY A 11 8.99 -8.51 -5.43
C GLY A 11 10.05 -7.61 -4.77
N HIS A 12 10.33 -6.48 -5.42
CA HIS A 12 11.32 -5.51 -4.90
C HIS A 12 11.02 -5.09 -3.45
N MET A 13 9.79 -4.66 -3.15
CA MET A 13 9.40 -4.24 -1.80
C MET A 13 9.36 -5.40 -0.81
N GLY A 14 8.92 -6.59 -1.25
CA GLY A 14 8.95 -7.78 -0.43
C GLY A 14 10.35 -8.12 0.07
N GLN A 15 11.35 -8.04 -0.80
CA GLN A 15 12.75 -8.27 -0.43
C GLN A 15 13.31 -7.17 0.48
N VAL A 16 12.94 -5.91 0.27
CA VAL A 16 13.32 -4.79 1.15
C VAL A 16 12.76 -5.01 2.55
N ILE A 17 11.47 -5.35 2.67
CA ILE A 17 10.82 -5.59 3.96
C ILE A 17 11.41 -6.82 4.64
N SER A 18 11.66 -7.91 3.90
CA SER A 18 12.33 -9.10 4.44
C SER A 18 13.69 -8.76 5.08
N GLY A 19 14.49 -7.94 4.38
CA GLY A 19 15.78 -7.51 4.92
C GLY A 19 15.69 -6.51 6.09
N LEU A 20 14.57 -5.79 6.25
CA LEU A 20 14.31 -4.95 7.41
C LEU A 20 13.90 -5.80 8.61
N VAL A 21 12.96 -6.73 8.42
CA VAL A 21 12.45 -7.62 9.47
C VAL A 21 13.54 -8.57 9.99
N GLU A 22 14.45 -9.04 9.12
CA GLU A 22 15.59 -9.86 9.54
C GLU A 22 16.47 -9.18 10.60
N LYS A 23 16.48 -7.85 10.63
CA LYS A 23 17.26 -7.03 11.57
C LYS A 23 16.46 -6.56 12.78
N ASP A 24 15.18 -6.81 12.80
CA ASP A 24 14.27 -6.37 13.86
C ASP A 24 14.03 -7.50 14.87
N PRO A 25 14.47 -7.34 16.13
CA PRO A 25 14.27 -8.37 17.15
C PRO A 25 12.80 -8.57 17.56
N ASP A 26 11.91 -7.63 17.21
CA ASP A 26 10.51 -7.64 17.61
C ASP A 26 9.56 -8.18 16.53
N ALA A 27 10.09 -8.52 15.34
CA ALA A 27 9.31 -9.04 14.22
C ALA A 27 9.99 -10.22 13.52
N GLU A 28 9.18 -11.10 12.92
CA GLU A 28 9.67 -12.18 12.05
C GLU A 28 8.70 -12.42 10.88
N ILE A 29 9.22 -12.76 9.70
CA ILE A 29 8.39 -13.26 8.59
C ILE A 29 8.32 -14.78 8.74
N VAL A 30 7.12 -15.28 9.03
CA VAL A 30 6.88 -16.72 9.23
C VAL A 30 6.49 -17.44 7.93
N ALA A 31 6.02 -16.70 6.92
CA ALA A 31 5.69 -17.24 5.60
C ALA A 31 5.67 -16.12 4.55
N GLY A 32 5.97 -16.49 3.31
CA GLY A 32 5.77 -15.68 2.12
C GLY A 32 4.65 -16.24 1.26
N ILE A 33 3.97 -15.36 0.50
CA ILE A 33 3.03 -15.74 -0.55
C ILE A 33 3.44 -15.01 -1.83
N ASP A 34 3.61 -15.76 -2.93
CA ASP A 34 3.95 -15.18 -4.23
C ASP A 34 3.52 -16.12 -5.37
N VAL A 35 3.57 -15.66 -6.61
CA VAL A 35 3.22 -16.46 -7.81
C VAL A 35 4.18 -17.65 -8.05
N ALA A 36 5.38 -17.61 -7.49
CA ALA A 36 6.37 -18.66 -7.57
C ALA A 36 7.29 -18.64 -6.35
N ASP A 37 7.78 -19.79 -5.89
CA ASP A 37 8.90 -19.85 -4.98
C ASP A 37 10.22 -19.72 -5.78
N GLN A 38 10.98 -18.67 -5.49
CA GLN A 38 12.27 -18.41 -6.13
C GLN A 38 13.47 -18.86 -5.31
N GLY A 39 13.23 -19.50 -4.16
CA GLY A 39 14.28 -19.98 -3.26
C GLY A 39 15.17 -18.87 -2.67
N LYS A 40 14.68 -17.63 -2.60
CA LYS A 40 15.42 -16.45 -2.13
C LYS A 40 15.19 -16.13 -0.66
N ASN A 41 14.12 -16.66 -0.09
CA ASN A 41 13.65 -16.30 1.24
C ASN A 41 14.06 -17.37 2.26
N SER A 42 14.36 -16.95 3.48
CA SER A 42 14.68 -17.84 4.61
C SER A 42 13.46 -18.53 5.23
N TYR A 43 12.26 -18.11 4.83
CA TYR A 43 10.97 -18.63 5.27
C TYR A 43 10.25 -19.38 4.12
N PRO A 44 9.29 -20.27 4.42
CA PRO A 44 8.54 -20.98 3.39
C PRO A 44 7.72 -20.02 2.53
N VAL A 45 7.69 -20.28 1.20
CA VAL A 45 6.91 -19.49 0.24
C VAL A 45 5.80 -20.36 -0.35
N TYR A 46 4.58 -19.89 -0.26
CA TYR A 46 3.39 -20.53 -0.79
C TYR A 46 2.98 -19.88 -2.12
N THR A 47 2.72 -20.70 -3.13
CA THR A 47 2.21 -20.23 -4.43
C THR A 47 0.69 -20.21 -4.50
N ASN A 48 0.05 -20.87 -3.56
CA ASN A 48 -1.38 -20.83 -3.33
C ASN A 48 -1.65 -20.31 -1.92
N MET A 49 -2.35 -19.19 -1.83
CA MET A 49 -2.65 -18.52 -0.56
C MET A 49 -3.44 -19.41 0.40
N GLU A 50 -4.37 -20.21 -0.10
CA GLU A 50 -5.18 -21.12 0.72
C GLU A 50 -4.37 -22.25 1.36
N GLU A 51 -3.19 -22.55 0.86
CA GLU A 51 -2.28 -23.54 1.45
C GLU A 51 -1.45 -22.96 2.61
N CYS A 52 -1.35 -21.63 2.69
CA CYS A 52 -0.65 -20.96 3.78
C CYS A 52 -1.53 -20.92 5.03
N GLN A 53 -1.42 -21.96 5.86
CA GLN A 53 -2.16 -22.07 7.14
C GLN A 53 -1.30 -21.67 8.35
N VAL A 54 -0.18 -21.00 8.12
CA VAL A 54 0.75 -20.55 9.16
C VAL A 54 0.08 -19.50 10.02
N GLU A 55 0.17 -19.60 11.34
CA GLU A 55 -0.33 -18.58 12.27
C GLU A 55 0.53 -17.32 12.20
N ALA A 56 -0.12 -16.18 12.06
CA ALA A 56 0.52 -14.86 12.00
C ALA A 56 -0.35 -13.79 12.67
N ASP A 57 0.28 -12.71 13.10
CA ASP A 57 -0.38 -11.56 13.72
C ASP A 57 -0.84 -10.53 12.68
N ALA A 58 -0.17 -10.46 11.53
CA ALA A 58 -0.51 -9.57 10.44
C ALA A 58 -0.03 -10.11 9.08
N LEU A 59 -0.67 -9.64 8.01
CA LEU A 59 -0.19 -9.82 6.65
C LEU A 59 0.20 -8.45 6.06
N ILE A 60 1.38 -8.38 5.42
CA ILE A 60 1.83 -7.20 4.68
C ILE A 60 1.77 -7.53 3.19
N ASP A 61 1.07 -6.68 2.42
CA ASP A 61 0.86 -6.88 0.99
C ASP A 61 1.54 -5.82 0.13
N PHE A 62 2.45 -6.28 -0.72
CA PHE A 62 3.06 -5.53 -1.82
C PHE A 62 3.00 -6.34 -3.12
N SER A 63 1.83 -6.84 -3.47
CA SER A 63 1.62 -7.67 -4.64
C SER A 63 1.05 -6.89 -5.84
N SER A 64 -0.10 -7.26 -6.32
CA SER A 64 -0.78 -6.61 -7.44
C SER A 64 -2.30 -6.56 -7.21
N ALA A 65 -2.96 -5.58 -7.83
CA ALA A 65 -4.41 -5.42 -7.75
C ALA A 65 -5.19 -6.69 -8.16
N LYS A 66 -4.61 -7.53 -9.03
CA LYS A 66 -5.24 -8.79 -9.45
C LYS A 66 -5.40 -9.81 -8.31
N ALA A 67 -4.55 -9.72 -7.28
CA ALA A 67 -4.60 -10.63 -6.14
C ALA A 67 -5.47 -10.11 -4.99
N THR A 68 -5.88 -8.85 -5.03
CA THR A 68 -6.51 -8.16 -3.89
C THR A 68 -7.80 -8.83 -3.43
N ASP A 69 -8.67 -9.25 -4.35
CA ASP A 69 -9.96 -9.88 -3.98
C ASP A 69 -9.75 -11.18 -3.19
N ALA A 70 -8.84 -12.03 -3.65
CA ALA A 70 -8.51 -13.28 -2.96
C ALA A 70 -7.82 -13.01 -1.62
N LEU A 71 -6.95 -12.00 -1.57
CA LEU A 71 -6.26 -11.58 -0.37
C LEU A 71 -7.22 -11.11 0.73
N LEU A 72 -8.18 -10.26 0.39
CA LEU A 72 -9.18 -9.76 1.34
C LEU A 72 -10.01 -10.91 1.90
N ALA A 73 -10.50 -11.80 1.03
CA ALA A 73 -11.26 -12.99 1.45
C ALA A 73 -10.44 -13.92 2.37
N TYR A 74 -9.16 -14.12 2.06
CA TYR A 74 -8.25 -14.91 2.90
C TYR A 74 -8.05 -14.28 4.28
N CYS A 75 -7.79 -12.97 4.35
CA CYS A 75 -7.60 -12.26 5.60
C CYS A 75 -8.87 -12.24 6.45
N GLU A 76 -10.02 -12.01 5.82
CA GLU A 76 -11.31 -12.00 6.52
C GLU A 76 -11.66 -13.37 7.11
N LYS A 77 -11.51 -14.44 6.34
CA LYS A 77 -11.72 -15.84 6.77
C LYS A 77 -10.86 -16.21 7.97
N ARG A 78 -9.65 -15.69 8.04
CA ARG A 78 -8.67 -15.97 9.09
C ARG A 78 -8.67 -14.96 10.23
N LYS A 79 -9.45 -13.90 10.12
CA LYS A 79 -9.40 -12.75 11.05
C LYS A 79 -7.98 -12.16 11.18
N LEU A 80 -7.27 -12.15 10.06
CA LEU A 80 -5.87 -11.74 9.99
C LEU A 80 -5.78 -10.25 9.59
N PRO A 81 -5.24 -9.37 10.46
CA PRO A 81 -4.99 -7.97 10.13
C PRO A 81 -4.12 -7.82 8.88
N ILE A 82 -4.40 -6.79 8.07
CA ILE A 82 -3.70 -6.56 6.80
C ILE A 82 -3.16 -5.15 6.69
N VAL A 83 -1.91 -5.04 6.22
CA VAL A 83 -1.29 -3.81 5.74
C VAL A 83 -1.28 -3.88 4.20
N LEU A 84 -2.26 -3.21 3.57
CA LEU A 84 -2.50 -3.25 2.13
C LEU A 84 -1.77 -2.09 1.45
N CYS A 85 -0.67 -2.39 0.78
CA CYS A 85 0.16 -1.40 0.07
C CYS A 85 0.06 -1.50 -1.45
N THR A 86 -0.69 -2.47 -1.97
CA THR A 86 -0.97 -2.60 -3.40
C THR A 86 -1.72 -1.37 -3.91
N THR A 87 -1.25 -0.82 -5.03
CA THR A 87 -1.82 0.35 -5.72
C THR A 87 -2.63 -0.07 -6.95
N GLY A 88 -3.39 0.87 -7.52
CA GLY A 88 -4.16 0.63 -8.75
C GLY A 88 -5.41 -0.23 -8.54
N LEU A 89 -6.00 -0.20 -7.35
CA LEU A 89 -7.26 -0.88 -7.05
C LEU A 89 -8.42 -0.21 -7.80
N SER A 90 -9.36 -1.01 -8.29
CA SER A 90 -10.61 -0.50 -8.85
C SER A 90 -11.55 0.04 -7.75
N GLU A 91 -12.58 0.80 -8.14
CA GLU A 91 -13.60 1.28 -7.20
C GLU A 91 -14.31 0.12 -6.48
N GLU A 92 -14.57 -0.99 -7.21
CA GLU A 92 -15.16 -2.19 -6.62
C GLU A 92 -14.23 -2.84 -5.59
N GLN A 93 -12.92 -2.86 -5.87
CA GLN A 93 -11.94 -3.36 -4.91
C GLN A 93 -11.79 -2.45 -3.69
N LEU A 94 -11.87 -1.13 -3.89
CA LEU A 94 -11.88 -0.17 -2.77
C LEU A 94 -13.10 -0.36 -1.88
N ALA A 95 -14.29 -0.59 -2.46
CA ALA A 95 -15.50 -0.90 -1.70
C ALA A 95 -15.35 -2.21 -0.89
N LYS A 96 -14.72 -3.25 -1.46
CA LYS A 96 -14.43 -4.50 -0.74
C LYS A 96 -13.42 -4.29 0.40
N VAL A 97 -12.43 -3.42 0.23
CA VAL A 97 -11.51 -3.06 1.32
C VAL A 97 -12.27 -2.46 2.49
N GLU A 98 -13.21 -1.56 2.22
CA GLU A 98 -14.08 -0.95 3.23
C GLU A 98 -14.91 -2.02 3.96
N GLU A 99 -15.62 -2.89 3.21
CA GLU A 99 -16.41 -4.01 3.75
C GLU A 99 -15.54 -4.95 4.62
N THR A 100 -14.36 -5.32 4.13
CA THR A 100 -13.43 -6.17 4.89
C THR A 100 -12.97 -5.48 6.17
N SER A 101 -12.81 -4.15 6.17
CA SER A 101 -12.37 -3.39 7.33
C SER A 101 -13.35 -3.42 8.51
N GLU A 102 -14.62 -3.73 8.26
CA GLU A 102 -15.63 -3.97 9.30
C GLU A 102 -15.36 -5.26 10.09
N ASN A 103 -14.65 -6.21 9.49
CA ASN A 103 -14.42 -7.54 10.03
C ASN A 103 -12.99 -7.80 10.52
N VAL A 104 -12.00 -7.15 9.91
CA VAL A 104 -10.57 -7.24 10.25
C VAL A 104 -9.92 -5.87 10.19
N ALA A 105 -8.86 -5.65 10.95
CA ALA A 105 -8.11 -4.40 10.86
C ALA A 105 -7.40 -4.29 9.51
N VAL A 106 -7.64 -3.21 8.78
CA VAL A 106 -7.02 -2.90 7.49
C VAL A 106 -6.32 -1.55 7.57
N LEU A 107 -5.00 -1.55 7.37
CA LEU A 107 -4.22 -0.34 7.11
C LEU A 107 -3.94 -0.27 5.60
N LYS A 108 -4.65 0.59 4.88
CA LYS A 108 -4.38 0.84 3.45
C LYS A 108 -3.48 2.06 3.30
N SER A 109 -2.35 1.89 2.63
CA SER A 109 -1.46 3.02 2.33
C SER A 109 -0.67 2.77 1.04
N ALA A 110 -0.80 3.69 0.10
CA ALA A 110 -0.03 3.67 -1.15
C ALA A 110 1.45 4.02 -0.97
N ASN A 111 1.81 4.67 0.14
CA ASN A 111 3.16 5.11 0.41
C ASN A 111 3.46 5.13 1.92
N MET A 112 4.42 4.32 2.35
CA MET A 112 4.87 4.21 3.75
C MET A 112 6.09 5.11 4.05
N SER A 113 6.52 5.95 3.10
CA SER A 113 7.66 6.86 3.31
C SER A 113 7.30 7.93 4.34
N LEU A 114 8.11 8.04 5.40
CA LEU A 114 8.00 9.12 6.38
C LEU A 114 8.06 10.49 5.69
N GLY A 115 8.96 10.66 4.71
CA GLY A 115 9.11 11.93 3.98
C GLY A 115 7.85 12.30 3.19
N ILE A 116 7.26 11.35 2.47
CA ILE A 116 6.03 11.59 1.70
C ILE A 116 4.85 11.88 2.63
N ASN A 117 4.69 11.14 3.73
CA ASN A 117 3.60 11.37 4.68
C ASN A 117 3.77 12.73 5.39
N THR A 118 5.00 13.13 5.72
CA THR A 118 5.28 14.47 6.24
C THR A 118 4.95 15.54 5.21
N LEU A 119 5.33 15.33 3.94
CA LEU A 119 5.03 16.26 2.86
C LEU A 119 3.52 16.41 2.64
N MET A 120 2.75 15.32 2.65
CA MET A 120 1.28 15.40 2.56
C MET A 120 0.70 16.30 3.65
N LYS A 121 1.15 16.14 4.89
CA LYS A 121 0.69 17.00 6.01
C LYS A 121 1.06 18.49 5.81
N LEU A 122 2.29 18.75 5.38
CA LEU A 122 2.73 20.13 5.10
C LEU A 122 1.93 20.77 3.95
N LEU A 123 1.61 19.99 2.91
CA LEU A 123 0.81 20.45 1.77
C LEU A 123 -0.63 20.75 2.17
N GLN A 124 -1.23 19.97 3.05
CA GLN A 124 -2.57 20.27 3.60
C GLN A 124 -2.59 21.64 4.30
N ASP A 125 -1.60 21.90 5.13
CA ASP A 125 -1.52 23.15 5.88
C ASP A 125 -1.21 24.34 4.95
N ALA A 126 -0.31 24.16 3.97
CA ALA A 126 0.01 25.17 2.96
C ALA A 126 -1.18 25.48 2.05
N ALA A 127 -1.90 24.47 1.59
CA ALA A 127 -3.05 24.64 0.69
C ALA A 127 -4.15 25.49 1.33
N LYS A 128 -4.47 25.28 2.59
CA LYS A 128 -5.46 26.07 3.34
C LYS A 128 -5.16 27.56 3.35
N VAL A 129 -3.88 27.92 3.37
CA VAL A 129 -3.44 29.32 3.39
C VAL A 129 -3.33 29.89 1.98
N LEU A 130 -2.61 29.18 1.09
CA LEU A 130 -2.25 29.70 -0.22
C LEU A 130 -3.43 29.70 -1.20
N ALA A 131 -4.24 28.64 -1.21
CA ALA A 131 -5.41 28.58 -2.10
C ALA A 131 -6.44 29.67 -1.78
N THR A 132 -6.68 29.95 -0.49
CA THR A 132 -7.57 31.03 -0.07
C THR A 132 -7.02 32.42 -0.42
N ALA A 133 -5.70 32.53 -0.59
CA ALA A 133 -5.04 33.75 -1.06
C ALA A 133 -4.97 33.87 -2.61
N GLY A 134 -5.56 32.91 -3.34
CA GLY A 134 -5.68 32.93 -4.79
C GLY A 134 -4.48 32.34 -5.54
N PHE A 135 -3.68 31.49 -4.88
CA PHE A 135 -2.60 30.76 -5.57
C PHE A 135 -3.16 29.50 -6.28
N ASP A 136 -2.68 29.28 -7.50
CA ASP A 136 -2.89 28.02 -8.21
C ASP A 136 -1.94 26.93 -7.71
N MET A 137 -2.34 25.67 -7.87
CA MET A 137 -1.55 24.52 -7.45
C MET A 137 -1.31 23.60 -8.64
N GLU A 138 -0.06 23.23 -8.84
CA GLU A 138 0.36 22.27 -9.87
C GLU A 138 1.29 21.22 -9.27
N ILE A 139 1.14 19.96 -9.70
CA ILE A 139 2.04 18.87 -9.35
C ILE A 139 2.80 18.46 -10.61
N VAL A 140 4.11 18.57 -10.57
CA VAL A 140 5.00 18.13 -11.64
C VAL A 140 5.85 16.96 -11.15
N GLU A 141 5.78 15.84 -11.84
CA GLU A 141 6.56 14.65 -11.50
C GLU A 141 7.53 14.25 -12.61
N LYS A 142 8.66 13.67 -12.21
CA LYS A 142 9.65 13.13 -13.13
C LYS A 142 10.10 11.75 -12.68
N HIS A 143 10.07 10.79 -13.57
CA HIS A 143 10.45 9.41 -13.31
C HIS A 143 11.41 8.85 -14.35
N HIS A 144 12.00 7.71 -14.03
CA HIS A 144 12.81 6.95 -14.97
C HIS A 144 11.93 6.38 -16.10
N ARG A 145 12.55 6.10 -17.25
CA ARG A 145 11.88 5.63 -18.48
C ARG A 145 11.08 4.32 -18.37
N LEU A 146 11.29 3.55 -17.30
CA LEU A 146 10.64 2.25 -17.09
C LEU A 146 9.37 2.34 -16.21
N LYS A 147 8.99 3.55 -15.79
CA LYS A 147 7.75 3.74 -15.04
C LYS A 147 6.55 3.57 -15.97
N LEU A 148 5.61 2.73 -15.58
CA LEU A 148 4.46 2.34 -16.41
C LEU A 148 3.22 3.19 -16.15
N ASP A 149 3.06 3.70 -14.94
CA ASP A 149 1.91 4.50 -14.51
C ASP A 149 2.24 6.00 -14.49
N ALA A 150 1.34 6.79 -15.03
CA ALA A 150 1.32 8.25 -14.94
C ALA A 150 -0.14 8.72 -14.93
N PRO A 151 -0.55 9.57 -13.98
CA PRO A 151 0.22 10.02 -12.83
C PRO A 151 0.61 8.89 -11.88
N SER A 152 1.72 9.08 -11.13
CA SER A 152 2.14 8.09 -10.12
C SER A 152 1.17 8.04 -8.94
N GLY A 153 1.08 6.88 -8.29
CA GLY A 153 0.27 6.75 -7.07
C GLY A 153 0.67 7.75 -5.97
N THR A 154 1.95 8.15 -5.91
CA THR A 154 2.41 9.18 -4.97
C THR A 154 1.93 10.58 -5.37
N ALA A 155 1.96 10.92 -6.67
CA ALA A 155 1.43 12.21 -7.15
C ALA A 155 -0.07 12.33 -6.87
N LEU A 156 -0.83 11.26 -7.14
CA LEU A 156 -2.25 11.21 -6.82
C LEU A 156 -2.51 11.33 -5.31
N ALA A 157 -1.75 10.62 -4.47
CA ALA A 157 -1.89 10.71 -3.01
C ALA A 157 -1.61 12.13 -2.47
N LEU A 158 -0.64 12.84 -3.06
CA LEU A 158 -0.39 14.25 -2.72
C LEU A 158 -1.56 15.15 -3.15
N ALA A 159 -2.10 14.95 -4.37
CA ALA A 159 -3.25 15.69 -4.87
C ALA A 159 -4.51 15.43 -4.03
N ASP A 160 -4.79 14.17 -3.71
CA ASP A 160 -5.92 13.76 -2.88
C ASP A 160 -5.82 14.37 -1.48
N SER A 161 -4.62 14.34 -0.88
CA SER A 161 -4.36 14.92 0.44
C SER A 161 -4.60 16.43 0.47
N ILE A 162 -4.22 17.16 -0.58
CA ILE A 162 -4.52 18.60 -0.73
C ILE A 162 -6.02 18.80 -0.90
N ASN A 163 -6.66 18.05 -1.78
CA ASN A 163 -8.07 18.18 -2.09
C ASN A 163 -8.97 17.87 -0.88
N GLU A 164 -8.64 16.85 -0.12
CA GLU A 164 -9.31 16.51 1.14
C GLU A 164 -9.24 17.68 2.14
N ALA A 165 -8.07 18.32 2.27
CA ALA A 165 -7.89 19.48 3.14
C ALA A 165 -8.66 20.73 2.68
N MET A 166 -9.14 20.73 1.43
CA MET A 166 -9.93 21.78 0.77
C MET A 166 -11.37 21.34 0.50
N ASP A 167 -11.92 20.42 1.31
CA ASP A 167 -13.30 19.92 1.22
C ASP A 167 -13.66 19.30 -0.14
N ASN A 168 -12.68 18.70 -0.83
CA ASN A 168 -12.81 18.03 -2.15
C ASN A 168 -13.39 18.94 -3.25
N GLN A 169 -13.06 20.22 -3.22
CA GLN A 169 -13.61 21.19 -4.19
C GLN A 169 -12.86 21.26 -5.52
N TYR A 170 -11.68 20.60 -5.66
CA TYR A 170 -10.85 20.65 -6.86
C TYR A 170 -11.08 19.44 -7.76
N HIS A 171 -10.97 19.68 -9.08
CA HIS A 171 -10.92 18.65 -10.10
C HIS A 171 -9.52 18.60 -10.70
N TYR A 172 -9.00 17.39 -10.92
CA TYR A 172 -7.67 17.21 -11.50
C TYR A 172 -7.71 17.40 -13.00
N ILE A 173 -6.78 18.21 -13.52
CA ILE A 173 -6.54 18.41 -14.93
C ILE A 173 -5.17 17.83 -15.24
N TYR A 174 -5.14 16.86 -16.13
CA TYR A 174 -3.92 16.17 -16.53
C TYR A 174 -3.39 16.76 -17.83
N ASP A 175 -2.08 16.59 -18.07
CA ASP A 175 -1.40 16.93 -19.34
C ASP A 175 -1.55 18.40 -19.76
N ARG A 176 -1.48 19.30 -18.81
CA ARG A 176 -1.56 20.73 -19.00
C ARG A 176 -0.21 21.35 -19.33
#